data_01082dff616dc2340a53b5f30293962f
#
_entry.id   01082dff616dc2340a53b5f30293962f
#
_cell.length_a   1.000
_cell.length_b   1.000
_cell.length_c   1.000
_cell.angle_alpha   90.00
_cell.angle_beta   90.00
_cell.angle_gamma   90.00
#
_symmetry.space_group_name_H-M   'P 1'
#
loop_
_entity.id
_entity.type
_entity.pdbx_description
1 polymer ?
#
loop_
_entity_poly.entity_id
_entity_poly.type
_entity_poly.pdbx_seq_one_letter_code
_entity_poly.pdbx_strand_id
1 'polypeptide(L)'
;MSAQSKRSFMIARRAAVPLAIGAVATLFCSGVASADISVDKTFTWSANWPSIGTVSPISTEVSGSMVSPVPAGTPENSAVTVHIDAPPSVTQALIAAGATTVSGGGDAWITVTDPSGIKANIDVPLSGPSVAVPAAGADLVAQATGVAQFPGTFNTGTATATLDAGHVLVTLDPQNAAGTDLGAITVQLTLDPTTQDTTLAQVQVTS
;
A
#
# COMPACT_ATOMS: atom_id res chain seq x y z
N MET A 1 41.09 48.84 -1.56
CA MET A 1 41.35 47.48 -2.07
C MET A 1 40.35 46.56 -1.40
N SER A 2 39.29 46.24 -2.09
CA SER A 2 38.18 45.44 -1.57
C SER A 2 38.08 44.16 -2.36
N ALA A 3 38.28 43.01 -1.71
CA ALA A 3 38.19 41.70 -2.31
C ALA A 3 36.74 41.17 -2.17
N GLN A 4 36.03 41.09 -3.29
CA GLN A 4 34.74 40.45 -3.38
C GLN A 4 34.92 38.93 -3.46
N SER A 5 34.44 38.23 -2.43
CA SER A 5 34.29 36.76 -2.42
C SER A 5 33.05 36.35 -3.21
N LYS A 6 33.25 35.74 -4.39
CA LYS A 6 32.20 35.11 -5.18
C LYS A 6 31.84 33.74 -4.54
N ARG A 7 30.68 33.64 -3.91
CA ARG A 7 30.11 32.35 -3.51
C ARG A 7 29.43 31.71 -4.72
N SER A 8 30.02 30.66 -5.25
CA SER A 8 29.39 29.81 -6.27
C SER A 8 28.34 28.93 -5.62
N PHE A 9 27.07 29.13 -6.01
CA PHE A 9 26.00 28.23 -5.70
C PHE A 9 26.08 27.00 -6.61
N MET A 10 26.45 25.85 -6.05
CA MET A 10 26.27 24.56 -6.74
C MET A 10 24.83 24.15 -6.67
N ILE A 11 24.15 24.23 -7.79
CA ILE A 11 22.82 23.63 -7.97
C ILE A 11 23.04 22.13 -8.20
N ALA A 12 22.73 21.33 -7.19
CA ALA A 12 22.69 19.88 -7.32
C ALA A 12 21.48 19.48 -8.19
N ARG A 13 21.74 19.14 -9.45
CA ARG A 13 20.75 18.49 -10.31
C ARG A 13 20.49 17.10 -9.77
N ARG A 14 19.30 16.87 -9.24
CA ARG A 14 18.79 15.52 -8.96
C ARG A 14 18.55 14.85 -10.31
N ALA A 15 19.36 13.85 -10.62
CA ALA A 15 19.17 12.99 -11.77
C ALA A 15 17.98 12.08 -11.46
N ALA A 16 16.92 12.18 -12.25
CA ALA A 16 15.85 11.22 -12.26
C ALA A 16 16.39 9.88 -12.78
N VAL A 17 16.37 8.86 -11.95
CA VAL A 17 16.69 7.49 -12.36
C VAL A 17 15.46 6.91 -13.04
N PRO A 18 15.51 6.51 -14.31
CA PRO A 18 14.38 5.84 -14.94
C PRO A 18 14.26 4.45 -14.33
N LEU A 19 13.07 4.15 -13.76
CA LEU A 19 12.70 2.81 -13.31
C LEU A 19 12.66 1.90 -14.54
N ALA A 20 13.64 1.02 -14.67
CA ALA A 20 13.62 -0.03 -15.68
C ALA A 20 12.60 -1.10 -15.24
N ILE A 21 11.49 -1.19 -15.99
CA ILE A 21 10.55 -2.29 -15.90
C ILE A 21 11.29 -3.56 -16.36
N GLY A 22 11.75 -4.34 -15.38
CA GLY A 22 12.37 -5.64 -15.63
C GLY A 22 11.32 -6.65 -16.06
N ALA A 23 11.34 -7.04 -17.33
CA ALA A 23 10.58 -8.19 -17.82
C ALA A 23 11.10 -9.46 -17.10
N VAL A 24 10.25 -10.07 -16.26
CA VAL A 24 10.53 -11.36 -15.64
C VAL A 24 10.40 -12.43 -16.72
N ALA A 25 11.53 -12.90 -17.25
CA ALA A 25 11.58 -14.09 -18.09
C ALA A 25 11.41 -15.33 -17.21
N THR A 26 10.27 -16.03 -17.35
CA THR A 26 10.02 -17.30 -16.68
C THR A 26 10.87 -18.39 -17.31
N LEU A 27 11.94 -18.80 -16.64
CA LEU A 27 12.71 -20.01 -16.93
C LEU A 27 11.97 -21.22 -16.33
N PHE A 28 11.38 -22.04 -17.19
CA PHE A 28 10.84 -23.33 -16.79
C PHE A 28 11.99 -24.31 -16.51
N CYS A 29 12.38 -24.44 -15.25
CA CYS A 29 13.16 -25.58 -14.78
C CYS A 29 12.24 -26.54 -14.05
N SER A 30 12.18 -27.78 -14.51
CA SER A 30 11.46 -28.91 -13.91
C SER A 30 12.18 -29.41 -12.65
N GLY A 31 12.01 -28.65 -11.61
CA GLY A 31 12.34 -28.95 -10.23
C GLY A 31 11.64 -27.87 -9.44
N VAL A 32 10.63 -28.22 -8.64
CA VAL A 32 9.79 -27.26 -7.91
C VAL A 32 10.65 -26.65 -6.80
N ALA A 33 11.51 -25.70 -7.16
CA ALA A 33 12.13 -24.84 -6.19
C ALA A 33 11.04 -23.86 -5.72
N SER A 34 10.63 -23.98 -4.47
CA SER A 34 9.80 -22.98 -3.82
C SER A 34 10.56 -21.66 -3.83
N ALA A 35 10.03 -20.65 -4.49
CA ALA A 35 10.60 -19.31 -4.51
C ALA A 35 9.55 -18.33 -3.99
N ASP A 36 9.94 -17.47 -3.07
CA ASP A 36 9.04 -16.40 -2.62
C ASP A 36 8.79 -15.43 -3.77
N ILE A 37 7.52 -15.10 -4.00
CA ILE A 37 7.12 -14.02 -4.89
C ILE A 37 7.07 -12.75 -4.06
N SER A 38 7.88 -11.74 -4.41
CA SER A 38 7.76 -10.42 -3.82
C SER A 38 6.64 -9.63 -4.50
N VAL A 39 5.82 -9.00 -3.69
CA VAL A 39 4.84 -7.99 -4.11
C VAL A 39 5.46 -6.64 -3.82
N ASP A 40 5.45 -5.76 -4.82
CA ASP A 40 5.88 -4.37 -4.72
C ASP A 40 5.09 -3.57 -5.75
N LYS A 41 4.03 -2.92 -5.29
CA LYS A 41 3.06 -2.23 -6.15
C LYS A 41 2.68 -0.89 -5.57
N THR A 42 2.62 0.11 -6.45
CA THR A 42 2.14 1.45 -6.11
C THR A 42 0.78 1.69 -6.74
N PHE A 43 -0.14 2.20 -5.93
CA PHE A 43 -1.48 2.60 -6.36
C PHE A 43 -1.72 4.07 -6.06
N THR A 44 -2.57 4.68 -6.86
CA THR A 44 -3.07 6.04 -6.63
C THR A 44 -4.56 5.99 -6.35
N TRP A 45 -4.99 6.73 -5.34
CA TRP A 45 -6.35 6.73 -4.86
C TRP A 45 -6.89 8.15 -4.73
N SER A 46 -8.20 8.23 -4.69
CA SER A 46 -8.94 9.38 -4.17
C SER A 46 -9.79 8.95 -2.97
N ALA A 47 -10.07 9.90 -2.09
CA ALA A 47 -10.95 9.68 -0.94
C ALA A 47 -11.85 10.90 -0.72
N ASN A 48 -13.05 10.68 -0.19
CA ASN A 48 -13.90 11.77 0.27
C ASN A 48 -13.64 12.00 1.76
N TRP A 49 -12.92 13.07 2.07
CA TRP A 49 -12.57 13.44 3.43
C TRP A 49 -13.65 14.30 4.06
N PRO A 50 -14.14 14.00 5.27
CA PRO A 50 -15.33 14.66 5.84
C PRO A 50 -15.27 16.20 5.91
N SER A 51 -14.09 16.76 6.17
CA SER A 51 -13.92 18.20 6.41
C SER A 51 -13.44 18.99 5.19
N ILE A 52 -12.86 18.36 4.18
CA ILE A 52 -12.22 19.03 3.03
C ILE A 52 -12.70 18.52 1.66
N GLY A 53 -13.61 17.53 1.64
CA GLY A 53 -14.12 16.95 0.40
C GLY A 53 -13.16 15.98 -0.25
N THR A 54 -13.16 15.91 -1.58
CA THR A 54 -12.32 14.97 -2.32
C THR A 54 -10.84 15.30 -2.21
N VAL A 55 -10.06 14.32 -1.80
CA VAL A 55 -8.60 14.36 -1.70
C VAL A 55 -8.02 13.41 -2.74
N SER A 56 -7.15 13.90 -3.60
CA SER A 56 -6.40 13.15 -4.61
C SER A 56 -5.15 13.94 -5.01
N PRO A 57 -4.03 13.30 -5.33
CA PRO A 57 -3.78 11.88 -5.21
C PRO A 57 -3.42 11.47 -3.77
N ILE A 58 -3.83 10.28 -3.37
CA ILE A 58 -3.27 9.56 -2.22
C ILE A 58 -2.46 8.41 -2.81
N SER A 59 -1.18 8.33 -2.51
CA SER A 59 -0.32 7.24 -2.99
C SER A 59 -0.20 6.14 -1.94
N THR A 60 -0.27 4.89 -2.36
CA THR A 60 0.07 3.76 -1.49
C THR A 60 1.07 2.85 -2.19
N GLU A 61 2.08 2.42 -1.45
CA GLU A 61 3.00 1.35 -1.85
C GLU A 61 2.69 0.11 -1.03
N VAL A 62 2.33 -0.97 -1.70
CA VAL A 62 2.01 -2.26 -1.08
C VAL A 62 3.18 -3.20 -1.30
N SER A 63 3.76 -3.67 -0.22
CA SER A 63 4.86 -4.63 -0.25
C SER A 63 4.56 -5.86 0.59
N GLY A 64 5.11 -7.00 0.17
CA GLY A 64 4.94 -8.28 0.86
C GLY A 64 5.67 -9.40 0.15
N SER A 65 5.59 -10.59 0.71
CA SER A 65 6.08 -11.80 0.06
C SER A 65 5.11 -12.94 0.28
N MET A 66 5.00 -13.82 -0.70
CA MET A 66 4.22 -15.05 -0.57
C MET A 66 4.97 -16.22 -1.19
N VAL A 67 4.77 -17.38 -0.59
CA VAL A 67 5.36 -18.61 -1.08
C VAL A 67 4.74 -19.00 -2.43
N SER A 68 5.56 -19.45 -3.36
CA SER A 68 5.10 -20.00 -4.63
C SER A 68 6.01 -21.17 -5.03
N PRO A 69 5.48 -22.29 -5.44
CA PRO A 69 4.06 -22.62 -5.56
C PRO A 69 3.39 -22.85 -4.20
N VAL A 70 2.08 -22.59 -4.13
CA VAL A 70 1.25 -22.92 -2.98
C VAL A 70 0.62 -24.29 -3.20
N PRO A 71 0.78 -25.25 -2.28
CA PRO A 71 0.08 -26.52 -2.36
C PRO A 71 -1.43 -26.33 -2.24
N ALA A 72 -2.20 -26.97 -3.12
CA ALA A 72 -3.65 -26.93 -3.07
C ALA A 72 -4.17 -27.40 -1.69
N GLY A 73 -5.16 -26.71 -1.16
CA GLY A 73 -5.74 -27.02 0.15
C GLY A 73 -4.92 -26.58 1.36
N THR A 74 -3.78 -25.95 1.18
CA THR A 74 -2.94 -25.45 2.28
C THR A 74 -3.23 -23.97 2.52
N PRO A 75 -3.67 -23.56 3.74
CA PRO A 75 -3.77 -22.16 4.09
C PRO A 75 -2.39 -21.49 4.12
N GLU A 76 -2.31 -20.28 3.59
CA GLU A 76 -1.09 -19.47 3.59
C GLU A 76 -1.32 -18.13 4.27
N ASN A 77 -0.29 -17.65 4.98
CA ASN A 77 -0.28 -16.35 5.63
C ASN A 77 0.85 -15.52 5.04
N SER A 78 0.51 -14.34 4.52
CA SER A 78 1.48 -13.41 3.96
C SER A 78 1.49 -12.10 4.73
N ALA A 79 2.65 -11.69 5.21
CA ALA A 79 2.81 -10.37 5.80
C ALA A 79 2.68 -9.30 4.70
N VAL A 80 1.89 -8.28 4.98
CA VAL A 80 1.66 -7.15 4.08
C VAL A 80 2.07 -5.87 4.79
N THR A 81 2.80 -5.02 4.09
CA THR A 81 3.14 -3.67 4.52
C THR A 81 2.58 -2.69 3.51
N VAL A 82 1.91 -1.66 4.00
CA VAL A 82 1.36 -0.58 3.19
C VAL A 82 1.96 0.74 3.66
N HIS A 83 2.67 1.43 2.78
CA HIS A 83 3.07 2.82 2.97
C HIS A 83 2.00 3.71 2.34
N ILE A 84 1.56 4.72 3.06
CA ILE A 84 0.54 5.67 2.62
C ILE A 84 1.17 7.06 2.62
N ASP A 85 1.03 7.75 1.49
CA ASP A 85 1.45 9.13 1.32
C ASP A 85 0.22 9.96 0.94
N ALA A 86 -0.27 10.74 1.90
CA ALA A 86 -1.45 11.58 1.74
C ALA A 86 -1.04 13.05 1.58
N PRO A 87 -1.69 13.80 0.67
CA PRO A 87 -1.27 15.14 0.29
C PRO A 87 -1.41 16.16 1.43
N PRO A 88 -0.78 17.35 1.31
CA PRO A 88 -0.75 18.38 2.34
C PRO A 88 -2.13 18.86 2.82
N SER A 89 -3.17 18.70 2.02
CA SER A 89 -4.55 19.03 2.40
C SER A 89 -5.04 18.19 3.59
N VAL A 90 -4.64 16.92 3.66
CA VAL A 90 -4.94 16.02 4.81
C VAL A 90 -4.20 16.51 6.06
N THR A 91 -2.91 16.80 5.93
CA THR A 91 -2.11 17.37 7.02
C THR A 91 -2.72 18.66 7.56
N GLN A 92 -3.14 19.58 6.66
CA GLN A 92 -3.79 20.84 7.06
C GLN A 92 -5.11 20.62 7.77
N ALA A 93 -5.92 19.64 7.32
CA ALA A 93 -7.17 19.29 7.99
C ALA A 93 -6.94 18.74 9.40
N LEU A 94 -5.94 17.90 9.60
CA LEU A 94 -5.55 17.37 10.91
C LEU A 94 -5.05 18.48 11.85
N ILE A 95 -4.20 19.39 11.35
CA ILE A 95 -3.73 20.57 12.12
C ILE A 95 -4.91 21.46 12.50
N ALA A 96 -5.84 21.73 11.58
CA ALA A 96 -7.03 22.55 11.85
C ALA A 96 -7.95 21.92 12.90
N ALA A 97 -7.98 20.58 12.98
CA ALA A 97 -8.67 19.84 14.03
C ALA A 97 -7.92 19.84 15.37
N GLY A 98 -6.69 20.36 15.43
CA GLY A 98 -5.85 20.39 16.63
C GLY A 98 -5.04 19.11 16.87
N ALA A 99 -4.92 18.24 15.87
CA ALA A 99 -4.14 17.02 15.99
C ALA A 99 -2.64 17.31 15.97
N THR A 100 -1.90 16.62 16.83
CA THR A 100 -0.42 16.63 16.86
C THR A 100 0.15 15.25 16.52
N THR A 101 -0.63 14.20 16.74
CA THR A 101 -0.31 12.84 16.36
C THR A 101 -1.54 12.19 15.73
N VAL A 102 -1.30 11.19 14.90
CA VAL A 102 -2.34 10.35 14.34
C VAL A 102 -1.86 8.91 14.36
N SER A 103 -2.68 8.01 14.88
CA SER A 103 -2.56 6.58 14.68
C SER A 103 -3.62 6.14 13.69
N GLY A 104 -3.46 4.96 13.15
CA GLY A 104 -4.45 4.48 12.21
C GLY A 104 -4.29 3.02 11.86
N GLY A 105 -5.28 2.57 11.16
CA GLY A 105 -5.36 1.24 10.60
C GLY A 105 -6.39 1.22 9.50
N GLY A 106 -6.97 0.07 9.27
CA GLY A 106 -8.02 -0.08 8.28
C GLY A 106 -8.12 -1.51 7.82
N ASP A 107 -8.93 -1.68 6.80
CA ASP A 107 -9.14 -2.97 6.16
C ASP A 107 -8.84 -2.83 4.67
N ALA A 108 -7.93 -3.67 4.18
CA ALA A 108 -7.67 -3.81 2.75
C ALA A 108 -8.24 -5.14 2.27
N TRP A 109 -8.84 -5.15 1.09
CA TRP A 109 -9.35 -6.37 0.50
C TRP A 109 -8.48 -6.80 -0.67
N ILE A 110 -8.18 -8.08 -0.72
CA ILE A 110 -7.50 -8.73 -1.84
C ILE A 110 -8.51 -9.66 -2.51
N THR A 111 -8.74 -9.48 -3.79
CA THR A 111 -9.54 -10.42 -4.58
C THR A 111 -8.62 -11.49 -5.15
N VAL A 112 -8.85 -12.72 -4.77
CA VAL A 112 -8.17 -13.88 -5.34
C VAL A 112 -9.05 -14.50 -6.40
N THR A 113 -8.53 -14.65 -7.60
CA THR A 113 -9.18 -15.36 -8.70
C THR A 113 -8.44 -16.68 -8.92
N ASP A 114 -9.12 -17.79 -8.70
CA ASP A 114 -8.56 -19.11 -8.94
C ASP A 114 -8.46 -19.43 -10.45
N PRO A 115 -7.75 -20.49 -10.82
CA PRO A 115 -7.62 -20.88 -12.24
C PRO A 115 -8.95 -21.25 -12.92
N SER A 116 -10.00 -21.57 -12.17
CA SER A 116 -11.34 -21.84 -12.71
C SER A 116 -12.19 -20.57 -12.86
N GLY A 117 -11.67 -19.42 -12.43
CA GLY A 117 -12.35 -18.13 -12.46
C GLY A 117 -13.23 -17.86 -11.24
N ILE A 118 -13.18 -18.70 -10.21
CA ILE A 118 -13.87 -18.45 -8.93
C ILE A 118 -13.11 -17.34 -8.19
N LYS A 119 -13.87 -16.37 -7.66
CA LYS A 119 -13.33 -15.24 -6.93
C LYS A 119 -13.65 -15.36 -5.44
N ALA A 120 -12.66 -15.06 -4.60
CA ALA A 120 -12.79 -14.92 -3.17
C ALA A 120 -12.17 -13.59 -2.73
N ASN A 121 -12.83 -12.89 -1.81
CA ASN A 121 -12.26 -11.69 -1.19
C ASN A 121 -11.66 -12.08 0.15
N ILE A 122 -10.43 -11.61 0.37
CA ILE A 122 -9.69 -11.78 1.61
C ILE A 122 -9.62 -10.41 2.27
N ASP A 123 -10.04 -10.36 3.52
CA ASP A 123 -9.92 -9.19 4.37
C ASP A 123 -8.54 -9.20 5.04
N VAL A 124 -7.84 -8.08 4.95
CA VAL A 124 -6.51 -7.86 5.54
C VAL A 124 -6.61 -6.69 6.51
N PRO A 125 -6.83 -6.97 7.80
CA PRO A 125 -6.80 -5.92 8.80
C PRO A 125 -5.38 -5.33 8.90
N LEU A 126 -5.30 -4.00 8.79
CA LEU A 126 -4.08 -3.23 8.83
C LEU A 126 -4.02 -2.40 10.11
N SER A 127 -2.85 -2.32 10.72
CA SER A 127 -2.59 -1.42 11.84
C SER A 127 -1.24 -0.75 11.69
N GLY A 128 -1.16 0.52 12.08
CA GLY A 128 0.06 1.31 12.03
C GLY A 128 0.39 1.98 13.36
N PRO A 129 1.66 2.32 13.60
CA PRO A 129 2.06 3.08 14.77
C PRO A 129 1.51 4.51 14.70
N SER A 130 1.45 5.18 15.86
CA SER A 130 1.18 6.60 15.90
C SER A 130 2.34 7.37 15.26
N VAL A 131 2.02 8.33 14.38
CA VAL A 131 2.96 9.23 13.74
C VAL A 131 2.65 10.68 14.11
N ALA A 132 3.68 11.53 14.15
CA ALA A 132 3.47 12.96 14.34
C ALA A 132 2.80 13.57 13.11
N VAL A 133 1.83 14.45 13.30
CA VAL A 133 1.27 15.25 12.22
C VAL A 133 2.36 16.23 11.74
N PRO A 134 2.79 16.16 10.46
CA PRO A 134 3.86 17.00 9.97
C PRO A 134 3.49 18.47 9.91
N ALA A 135 4.46 19.34 9.60
CA ALA A 135 4.20 20.77 9.43
C ALA A 135 3.23 21.05 8.26
N ALA A 136 2.50 22.13 8.33
CA ALA A 136 1.60 22.55 7.27
C ALA A 136 2.33 22.64 5.91
N GLY A 137 1.74 22.06 4.88
CA GLY A 137 2.32 22.02 3.54
C GLY A 137 3.19 20.78 3.26
N ALA A 138 3.40 19.90 4.24
CA ALA A 138 4.05 18.61 4.04
C ALA A 138 3.01 17.48 3.94
N ASP A 139 3.37 16.41 3.22
CA ASP A 139 2.57 15.21 3.10
C ASP A 139 2.52 14.44 4.43
N LEU A 140 1.41 13.77 4.70
CA LEU A 140 1.31 12.83 5.81
C LEU A 140 1.76 11.46 5.32
N VAL A 141 2.89 11.01 5.83
CA VAL A 141 3.43 9.68 5.52
C VAL A 141 3.19 8.75 6.70
N ALA A 142 2.55 7.63 6.46
CA ALA A 142 2.27 6.60 7.45
C ALA A 142 2.56 5.21 6.89
N GLN A 143 2.77 4.27 7.80
CA GLN A 143 2.95 2.85 7.47
C GLN A 143 1.97 2.02 8.28
N ALA A 144 1.35 1.03 7.63
CA ALA A 144 0.54 0.02 8.29
C ALA A 144 1.00 -1.37 7.89
N THR A 145 0.80 -2.34 8.79
CA THR A 145 1.13 -3.74 8.55
C THR A 145 -0.06 -4.62 8.86
N GLY A 146 -0.16 -5.74 8.19
CA GLY A 146 -1.19 -6.74 8.39
C GLY A 146 -0.76 -8.11 7.93
N VAL A 147 -1.67 -9.08 8.02
CA VAL A 147 -1.46 -10.44 7.54
C VAL A 147 -2.63 -10.84 6.67
N ALA A 148 -2.36 -11.10 5.41
CA ALA A 148 -3.32 -11.69 4.49
C ALA A 148 -3.40 -13.21 4.77
N GLN A 149 -4.60 -13.70 5.05
CA GLN A 149 -4.85 -15.11 5.33
C GLN A 149 -5.53 -15.75 4.11
N PHE A 150 -4.76 -16.46 3.31
CA PHE A 150 -5.27 -17.13 2.13
C PHE A 150 -5.89 -18.47 2.51
N PRO A 151 -7.17 -18.71 2.18
CA PRO A 151 -7.81 -20.00 2.46
C PRO A 151 -7.18 -21.10 1.60
N GLY A 152 -6.98 -22.29 2.18
CA GLY A 152 -6.44 -23.47 1.49
C GLY A 152 -7.40 -24.11 0.46
N THR A 153 -8.31 -23.36 -0.11
CA THR A 153 -9.39 -23.87 -0.97
C THR A 153 -9.09 -23.82 -2.47
N PHE A 154 -7.86 -23.48 -2.85
CA PHE A 154 -7.49 -23.55 -4.26
C PHE A 154 -7.46 -25.01 -4.69
N ASN A 155 -8.57 -25.46 -5.26
CA ASN A 155 -8.68 -26.80 -5.78
C ASN A 155 -8.10 -26.89 -7.19
N THR A 156 -7.29 -27.91 -7.37
CA THR A 156 -7.05 -28.69 -8.57
C THR A 156 -5.97 -28.22 -9.54
N GLY A 157 -4.89 -28.99 -9.51
CA GLY A 157 -3.90 -29.03 -10.60
C GLY A 157 -2.92 -27.86 -10.60
N THR A 158 -1.85 -28.01 -11.35
CA THR A 158 -0.86 -26.94 -11.54
C THR A 158 -1.48 -25.83 -12.39
N ALA A 159 -1.78 -24.69 -11.77
CA ALA A 159 -2.39 -23.57 -12.45
C ALA A 159 -2.07 -22.25 -11.73
N THR A 160 -2.36 -21.12 -12.33
CA THR A 160 -2.03 -19.80 -11.79
C THR A 160 -3.28 -19.15 -11.19
N ALA A 161 -3.18 -18.73 -9.94
CA ALA A 161 -4.14 -17.85 -9.30
C ALA A 161 -3.68 -16.39 -9.42
N THR A 162 -4.61 -15.46 -9.60
CA THR A 162 -4.33 -14.03 -9.66
C THR A 162 -4.83 -13.34 -8.39
N LEU A 163 -4.01 -12.47 -7.84
CA LEU A 163 -4.31 -11.65 -6.69
C LEU A 163 -4.42 -10.20 -7.15
N ASP A 164 -5.58 -9.58 -6.90
CA ASP A 164 -5.84 -8.19 -7.27
C ASP A 164 -6.11 -7.36 -6.01
N ALA A 165 -5.61 -6.12 -5.98
CA ALA A 165 -5.97 -5.15 -4.97
C ALA A 165 -7.44 -4.78 -5.10
N GLY A 166 -8.18 -4.90 -4.00
CA GLY A 166 -9.58 -4.49 -3.91
C GLY A 166 -9.71 -3.07 -3.32
N HIS A 167 -10.81 -2.81 -2.66
CA HIS A 167 -11.03 -1.54 -1.97
C HIS A 167 -10.27 -1.49 -0.65
N VAL A 168 -10.02 -0.28 -0.16
CA VAL A 168 -9.33 -0.03 1.10
C VAL A 168 -10.16 0.93 1.95
N LEU A 169 -10.37 0.58 3.20
CA LEU A 169 -10.98 1.42 4.21
C LEU A 169 -9.90 1.84 5.19
N VAL A 170 -9.69 3.15 5.34
CA VAL A 170 -8.69 3.71 6.27
C VAL A 170 -9.41 4.36 7.42
N THR A 171 -8.99 4.06 8.64
CA THR A 171 -9.45 4.73 9.86
C THR A 171 -8.24 5.41 10.52
N LEU A 172 -8.35 6.69 10.77
CA LEU A 172 -7.36 7.51 11.46
C LEU A 172 -7.92 7.97 12.80
N ASP A 173 -7.10 7.87 13.84
CA ASP A 173 -7.40 8.28 15.21
C ASP A 173 -6.48 9.45 15.60
N PRO A 174 -6.87 10.71 15.28
CA PRO A 174 -6.10 11.89 15.58
C PRO A 174 -6.17 12.24 17.07
N GLN A 175 -5.03 12.65 17.63
CA GLN A 175 -4.89 13.06 19.03
C GLN A 175 -4.23 14.45 19.13
N ASN A 176 -4.67 15.23 20.11
CA ASN A 176 -4.03 16.51 20.42
C ASN A 176 -2.76 16.33 21.28
N ALA A 177 -2.09 17.45 21.58
CA ALA A 177 -0.85 17.44 22.38
C ALA A 177 -1.02 16.92 23.82
N ALA A 178 -2.25 16.85 24.34
CA ALA A 178 -2.56 16.28 25.62
C ALA A 178 -2.87 14.76 25.55
N GLY A 179 -2.81 14.16 24.35
CA GLY A 179 -3.18 12.77 24.10
C GLY A 179 -4.69 12.53 24.09
N THR A 180 -5.50 13.61 23.98
CA THR A 180 -6.95 13.48 23.88
C THR A 180 -7.33 13.09 22.47
N ASP A 181 -8.16 12.07 22.32
CA ASP A 181 -8.76 11.61 21.08
C ASP A 181 -9.70 12.71 20.52
N LEU A 182 -9.55 13.03 19.24
CA LEU A 182 -10.33 14.03 18.51
C LEU A 182 -11.46 13.40 17.68
N GLY A 183 -11.65 12.10 17.79
CA GLY A 183 -12.63 11.31 17.06
C GLY A 183 -12.06 10.68 15.79
N ALA A 184 -12.43 9.42 15.58
CA ALA A 184 -11.97 8.65 14.45
C ALA A 184 -12.48 9.21 13.11
N ILE A 185 -11.61 9.22 12.11
CA ILE A 185 -11.92 9.63 10.73
C ILE A 185 -11.80 8.38 9.87
N THR A 186 -12.92 7.90 9.33
CA THR A 186 -12.93 6.75 8.43
C THR A 186 -13.22 7.21 7.00
N VAL A 187 -12.36 6.80 6.07
CA VAL A 187 -12.47 7.11 4.64
C VAL A 187 -12.27 5.86 3.81
N GLN A 188 -13.07 5.74 2.76
CA GLN A 188 -12.87 4.71 1.75
C GLN A 188 -11.98 5.26 0.63
N LEU A 189 -10.93 4.52 0.29
CA LEU A 189 -10.08 4.83 -0.85
C LEU A 189 -10.71 4.24 -2.12
N THR A 190 -10.74 5.04 -3.18
CA THR A 190 -11.19 4.66 -4.52
C THR A 190 -10.04 4.84 -5.49
N LEU A 191 -9.76 3.83 -6.32
CA LEU A 191 -8.70 3.90 -7.34
C LEU A 191 -8.90 5.10 -8.26
N ASP A 192 -7.84 5.86 -8.46
CA ASP A 192 -7.85 7.05 -9.32
C ASP A 192 -6.53 7.15 -10.11
N PRO A 193 -6.52 6.86 -11.41
CA PRO A 193 -7.68 6.45 -12.24
C PRO A 193 -8.17 5.03 -11.95
N THR A 194 -9.44 4.77 -12.18
CA THR A 194 -10.08 3.45 -12.00
C THR A 194 -9.56 2.37 -12.95
N THR A 195 -8.75 2.76 -13.93
CA THR A 195 -8.14 1.88 -14.95
C THR A 195 -6.75 1.39 -14.58
N GLN A 196 -6.28 1.64 -13.35
CA GLN A 196 -4.98 1.13 -12.88
C GLN A 196 -4.96 -0.41 -12.90
N ASP A 197 -3.77 -0.98 -13.19
CA ASP A 197 -3.54 -2.41 -13.02
C ASP A 197 -3.55 -2.75 -11.52
N THR A 198 -4.55 -3.52 -11.11
CA THR A 198 -4.74 -3.93 -9.71
C THR A 198 -4.02 -5.23 -9.36
N THR A 199 -3.38 -5.89 -10.32
CA THR A 199 -2.71 -7.17 -10.10
C THR A 199 -1.53 -7.01 -9.14
N LEU A 200 -1.65 -7.61 -7.96
CA LEU A 200 -0.60 -7.69 -6.95
C LEU A 200 0.41 -8.77 -7.28
N ALA A 201 -0.07 -9.97 -7.58
CA ALA A 201 0.74 -11.13 -7.88
C ALA A 201 -0.01 -12.18 -8.69
N GLN A 202 0.77 -13.07 -9.31
CA GLN A 202 0.30 -14.33 -9.88
C GLN A 202 1.04 -15.48 -9.19
N VAL A 203 0.28 -16.38 -8.59
CA VAL A 203 0.79 -17.45 -7.74
C VAL A 203 0.53 -18.80 -8.39
N GLN A 204 1.55 -19.63 -8.47
CA GLN A 204 1.39 -21.00 -8.93
C GLN A 204 0.75 -21.84 -7.82
N VAL A 205 -0.28 -22.60 -8.18
CA VAL A 205 -0.92 -23.58 -7.30
C VAL A 205 -0.55 -24.97 -7.78
N THR A 206 -0.11 -25.83 -6.88
CA THR A 206 0.24 -27.23 -7.19
C THR A 206 -0.69 -28.20 -6.49
N SER A 207 -1.00 -29.27 -7.18
CA SER A 207 -1.79 -30.40 -6.62
C SER A 207 -0.97 -31.23 -5.62
#